data_651938b91dacf8d5a42b17a44612dd11
#
_entry.id   651938b91dacf8d5a42b17a44612dd11
#
_cell.length_a   1.000
_cell.length_b   1.000
_cell.length_c   1.000
_cell.angle_alpha   90.00
_cell.angle_beta   90.00
_cell.angle_gamma   90.00
#
_symmetry.space_group_name_H-M   'P 1'
#
loop_
_entity.id
_entity.type
_entity.pdbx_description
1 polymer ?
#
loop_
_entity_poly.entity_id
_entity_poly.type
_entity_poly.pdbx_seq_one_letter_code
_entity_poly.pdbx_strand_id
1 'polypeptide(L)'
;MRKNVFVGSMLLLACVALAACTTDSGEEVQYVKIGQNLCSFLAEGNQPLAIDVKASPAEWTVEAGATWVKAERTDSRVLTVTVEDNGTGSERSAVLTVTAGQAVQEITVRQLPQDGAFARFRKVDYFSQNGAMSPSGRYVGGYVASIAPDDSWQKSPTIIDLETGETYQSGPYPEAVYFLTQTMCISDQGLLFIVDGNQGGTFVCDLEGNITKLEAVEGFRGKPTIQGTSADGKYWVGYAKKTTGGLYYPLLWIDGAAQELSLPEKNYREEELRAGVMARSISANGEVIYGTSWDNSDYGMLYWRKEGAGFGRPQWVGKDVRKITPTVLQYPDGTEYDYNLVNGCICTAELTKISTSGKWIATTYRTEVPSANNQYTECTYRAAFYNTETETTVIVEDYGETSGAHVTDDGIAFIGIGRLGISSGKVYDLNTHTDLGDTQDWVYDTYGIVIPGGYINHISADGRYVLGTSAQSSAGGTSFINWYIAPPRAK
;
A
#
# COMPACT_ATOMS: atom_id res chain seq x y z
N MET A 1 10.24 42.63 -6.09
CA MET A 1 9.52 42.51 -7.38
C MET A 1 10.36 41.69 -8.35
N ARG A 2 10.11 40.43 -8.51
CA ARG A 2 10.56 39.60 -9.63
C ARG A 2 9.42 38.70 -10.06
N LYS A 3 9.05 38.84 -11.31
CA LYS A 3 7.94 38.12 -11.96
C LYS A 3 8.40 36.69 -12.29
N ASN A 4 7.66 35.69 -11.88
CA ASN A 4 7.82 34.31 -12.34
C ASN A 4 7.09 34.15 -13.68
N VAL A 5 7.86 33.76 -14.68
CA VAL A 5 7.35 33.39 -16.00
C VAL A 5 7.10 31.88 -15.99
N PHE A 6 5.86 31.48 -16.17
CA PHE A 6 5.44 30.11 -16.44
C PHE A 6 5.79 29.79 -17.91
N VAL A 7 6.66 28.80 -18.14
CA VAL A 7 6.89 28.23 -19.49
C VAL A 7 6.12 26.93 -19.56
N GLY A 8 5.02 26.93 -20.30
CA GLY A 8 4.29 25.75 -20.65
C GLY A 8 5.00 24.96 -21.74
N SER A 9 5.37 23.72 -21.47
CA SER A 9 5.91 22.80 -22.47
C SER A 9 4.78 22.25 -23.34
N MET A 10 4.76 22.67 -24.58
CA MET A 10 3.90 22.18 -25.66
C MET A 10 4.60 20.95 -26.28
N LEU A 11 4.05 19.76 -26.11
CA LEU A 11 4.54 18.55 -26.76
C LEU A 11 4.15 18.58 -28.24
N LEU A 12 5.14 18.71 -29.12
CA LEU A 12 4.98 18.59 -30.57
C LEU A 12 5.00 17.10 -30.95
N LEU A 13 3.87 16.56 -31.36
CA LEU A 13 3.78 15.24 -32.00
C LEU A 13 4.28 15.35 -33.44
N ALA A 14 5.42 14.78 -33.74
CA ALA A 14 5.91 14.65 -35.12
C ALA A 14 5.15 13.53 -35.83
N CYS A 15 4.24 13.88 -36.72
CA CYS A 15 3.66 12.95 -37.69
C CYS A 15 4.69 12.64 -38.78
N VAL A 16 5.20 11.44 -38.82
CA VAL A 16 5.87 10.89 -40.01
C VAL A 16 4.81 10.36 -40.95
N ALA A 17 4.51 11.09 -41.99
CA ALA A 17 3.68 10.63 -43.09
C ALA A 17 4.51 9.73 -44.02
N LEU A 18 4.31 8.44 -43.95
CA LEU A 18 4.71 7.48 -45.00
C LEU A 18 3.53 7.36 -45.98
N ALA A 19 3.66 8.06 -47.09
CA ALA A 19 2.76 7.86 -48.23
C ALA A 19 3.12 6.52 -48.89
N ALA A 20 2.33 5.48 -48.64
CA ALA A 20 2.26 4.32 -49.49
C ALA A 20 0.89 4.30 -50.14
N CYS A 21 0.82 4.68 -51.42
CA CYS A 21 -0.37 4.42 -52.26
C CYS A 21 -0.50 2.93 -52.47
N THR A 22 -1.45 2.29 -51.76
CA THR A 22 -2.13 1.09 -52.22
C THR A 22 -3.61 1.39 -52.18
N THR A 23 -4.28 1.24 -53.29
CA THR A 23 -5.72 1.22 -53.44
C THR A 23 -6.23 0.00 -52.68
N ASP A 24 -6.50 0.19 -51.39
CA ASP A 24 -7.20 -0.79 -50.59
C ASP A 24 -8.63 -0.26 -50.36
N SER A 25 -9.61 -1.11 -50.68
CA SER A 25 -11.01 -0.86 -50.36
C SER A 25 -11.10 -0.67 -48.85
N GLY A 26 -11.29 0.58 -48.40
CA GLY A 26 -11.32 0.92 -47.00
C GLY A 26 -12.45 0.22 -46.25
N GLU A 27 -12.21 -0.97 -45.79
CA GLU A 27 -13.00 -1.56 -44.71
C GLU A 27 -12.71 -0.75 -43.45
N GLU A 28 -13.69 0.00 -42.99
CA GLU A 28 -13.65 0.76 -41.75
C GLU A 28 -13.37 -0.21 -40.60
N VAL A 29 -12.29 -0.03 -39.85
CA VAL A 29 -11.90 -0.92 -38.75
C VAL A 29 -13.03 -0.90 -37.72
N GLN A 30 -13.71 -2.03 -37.56
CA GLN A 30 -14.77 -2.21 -36.61
C GLN A 30 -14.20 -2.57 -35.22
N TYR A 31 -14.66 -1.90 -34.19
CA TYR A 31 -14.26 -2.17 -32.82
C TYR A 31 -15.34 -1.82 -31.81
N VAL A 32 -15.30 -2.47 -30.65
CA VAL A 32 -15.96 -2.09 -29.40
C VAL A 32 -14.90 -2.00 -28.30
N LYS A 33 -14.89 -0.89 -27.58
CA LYS A 33 -14.08 -0.68 -26.38
C LYS A 33 -15.02 -0.27 -25.25
N ILE A 34 -14.98 -0.99 -24.15
CA ILE A 34 -15.79 -0.76 -22.96
C ILE A 34 -14.91 -0.30 -21.80
N GLY A 35 -15.41 0.61 -21.00
CA GLY A 35 -14.68 1.16 -19.87
C GLY A 35 -14.46 0.15 -18.74
N GLN A 36 -15.29 -0.92 -18.70
CA GLN A 36 -15.20 -1.93 -17.64
C GLN A 36 -15.87 -3.21 -18.12
N ASN A 37 -15.18 -4.34 -17.99
CA ASN A 37 -15.65 -5.66 -18.45
C ASN A 37 -16.21 -6.56 -17.33
N LEU A 38 -16.14 -6.11 -16.08
CA LEU A 38 -16.74 -6.76 -14.91
C LEU A 38 -17.56 -5.76 -14.13
N CYS A 39 -18.83 -6.08 -13.88
CA CYS A 39 -19.74 -5.29 -13.06
C CYS A 39 -20.19 -6.12 -11.87
N SER A 40 -19.97 -5.62 -10.66
CA SER A 40 -20.38 -6.31 -9.43
C SER A 40 -21.48 -5.50 -8.73
N PHE A 41 -22.54 -6.18 -8.35
CA PHE A 41 -23.73 -5.60 -7.72
C PHE A 41 -23.99 -6.25 -6.35
N LEU A 42 -24.63 -5.46 -5.48
CA LEU A 42 -25.18 -5.92 -4.22
C LEU A 42 -26.34 -6.89 -4.42
N ALA A 43 -26.73 -7.61 -3.36
CA ALA A 43 -27.96 -8.36 -3.37
C ALA A 43 -29.18 -7.44 -3.61
N GLU A 44 -29.21 -6.27 -2.98
CA GLU A 44 -30.32 -5.30 -3.03
C GLU A 44 -29.83 -3.85 -3.00
N GLY A 45 -30.70 -2.92 -3.33
CA GLY A 45 -30.43 -1.47 -3.21
C GLY A 45 -29.46 -0.91 -4.25
N ASN A 46 -29.24 -1.61 -5.36
CA ASN A 46 -28.33 -1.17 -6.41
C ASN A 46 -28.82 0.06 -7.16
N GLN A 47 -27.91 0.98 -7.45
CA GLN A 47 -28.16 2.09 -8.38
C GLN A 47 -27.75 1.67 -9.80
N PRO A 48 -28.35 2.26 -10.84
CA PRO A 48 -27.93 2.05 -12.22
C PRO A 48 -26.44 2.36 -12.39
N LEU A 49 -25.70 1.46 -13.07
CA LEU A 49 -24.28 1.62 -13.37
C LEU A 49 -24.12 2.08 -14.81
N ALA A 50 -23.44 3.22 -15.01
CA ALA A 50 -23.10 3.74 -16.33
C ALA A 50 -21.69 3.30 -16.74
N ILE A 51 -21.58 2.75 -17.97
CA ILE A 51 -20.32 2.24 -18.56
C ILE A 51 -20.05 2.99 -19.86
N ASP A 52 -18.84 3.55 -20.02
CA ASP A 52 -18.42 4.19 -21.27
C ASP A 52 -18.21 3.15 -22.36
N VAL A 53 -18.82 3.35 -23.53
CA VAL A 53 -18.69 2.50 -24.72
C VAL A 53 -18.20 3.35 -25.89
N LYS A 54 -17.08 2.94 -26.49
CA LYS A 54 -16.56 3.50 -27.74
C LYS A 54 -16.62 2.44 -28.82
N ALA A 55 -17.29 2.71 -29.91
CA ALA A 55 -17.49 1.73 -30.97
C ALA A 55 -17.33 2.34 -32.37
N SER A 56 -16.89 1.52 -33.31
CA SER A 56 -16.97 1.75 -34.75
C SER A 56 -17.56 0.48 -35.42
N PRO A 57 -18.70 0.59 -36.11
CA PRO A 57 -19.53 1.78 -36.30
C PRO A 57 -20.10 2.32 -34.97
N ALA A 58 -20.46 3.61 -34.97
CA ALA A 58 -20.96 4.28 -33.76
C ALA A 58 -22.30 3.73 -33.24
N GLU A 59 -23.02 3.03 -34.11
CA GLU A 59 -24.22 2.28 -33.72
C GLU A 59 -23.82 0.92 -33.15
N TRP A 60 -24.20 0.71 -31.88
CA TRP A 60 -23.97 -0.55 -31.17
C TRP A 60 -25.23 -0.99 -30.42
N THR A 61 -25.32 -2.26 -30.16
CA THR A 61 -26.41 -2.90 -29.41
C THR A 61 -25.85 -3.64 -28.21
N VAL A 62 -26.72 -3.93 -27.25
CA VAL A 62 -26.38 -4.76 -26.09
C VAL A 62 -27.46 -5.79 -25.87
N GLU A 63 -27.05 -7.01 -25.56
CA GLU A 63 -27.93 -8.12 -25.16
C GLU A 63 -27.55 -8.59 -23.76
N ALA A 64 -28.56 -8.84 -22.93
CA ALA A 64 -28.37 -9.38 -21.58
C ALA A 64 -28.63 -10.89 -21.55
N GLY A 65 -27.66 -11.67 -21.06
CA GLY A 65 -27.78 -13.11 -20.95
C GLY A 65 -28.67 -13.64 -19.83
N ALA A 66 -29.31 -12.75 -19.04
CA ALA A 66 -30.21 -13.14 -17.96
C ALA A 66 -31.33 -12.10 -17.76
N THR A 67 -32.50 -12.57 -17.30
CA THR A 67 -33.70 -11.72 -17.14
C THR A 67 -33.61 -10.75 -15.97
N TRP A 68 -32.77 -11.03 -15.00
CA TRP A 68 -32.56 -10.18 -13.82
C TRP A 68 -31.59 -9.01 -14.07
N VAL A 69 -30.97 -8.96 -15.25
CA VAL A 69 -30.10 -7.84 -15.70
C VAL A 69 -30.80 -7.12 -16.84
N LYS A 70 -30.91 -5.82 -16.71
CA LYS A 70 -31.35 -4.93 -17.79
C LYS A 70 -30.16 -4.10 -18.22
N ALA A 71 -29.86 -4.11 -19.50
CA ALA A 71 -28.78 -3.36 -20.13
C ALA A 71 -29.35 -2.50 -21.26
N GLU A 72 -29.15 -1.20 -21.19
CA GLU A 72 -29.71 -0.24 -22.14
C GLU A 72 -28.64 0.74 -22.63
N ARG A 73 -28.62 0.99 -23.93
CA ARG A 73 -27.90 2.12 -24.50
C ARG A 73 -28.66 3.40 -24.19
N THR A 74 -28.24 4.17 -23.20
CA THR A 74 -28.90 5.41 -22.78
C THR A 74 -28.34 6.65 -23.46
N ASP A 75 -27.15 6.55 -24.07
CA ASP A 75 -26.52 7.58 -24.89
C ASP A 75 -25.69 6.92 -26.00
N SER A 76 -25.20 7.71 -26.95
CA SER A 76 -24.30 7.21 -28.02
C SER A 76 -23.05 6.48 -27.47
N ARG A 77 -22.63 6.83 -26.27
CA ARG A 77 -21.43 6.30 -25.60
C ARG A 77 -21.69 5.72 -24.21
N VAL A 78 -22.94 5.60 -23.80
CA VAL A 78 -23.26 5.15 -22.43
C VAL A 78 -24.16 3.93 -22.46
N LEU A 79 -23.64 2.84 -21.89
CA LEU A 79 -24.40 1.67 -21.50
C LEU A 79 -24.81 1.81 -20.04
N THR A 80 -26.09 1.73 -19.75
CA THR A 80 -26.62 1.69 -18.39
C THR A 80 -27.05 0.27 -18.03
N VAL A 81 -26.52 -0.25 -16.94
CA VAL A 81 -26.82 -1.58 -16.41
C VAL A 81 -27.58 -1.43 -15.11
N THR A 82 -28.72 -2.13 -15.01
CA THR A 82 -29.52 -2.26 -13.79
C THR A 82 -29.78 -3.72 -13.48
N VAL A 83 -29.92 -4.07 -12.21
CA VAL A 83 -30.17 -5.42 -11.77
C VAL A 83 -31.36 -5.47 -10.83
N GLU A 84 -32.15 -6.54 -10.90
CA GLU A 84 -33.17 -6.86 -9.90
C GLU A 84 -32.50 -7.35 -8.60
N ASP A 85 -33.19 -7.18 -7.45
CA ASP A 85 -32.69 -7.69 -6.18
C ASP A 85 -32.47 -9.20 -6.22
N ASN A 86 -31.37 -9.65 -5.63
CA ASN A 86 -31.03 -11.07 -5.53
C ASN A 86 -31.54 -11.64 -4.20
N GLY A 87 -32.79 -12.07 -4.16
CA GLY A 87 -33.36 -12.75 -3.01
C GLY A 87 -32.91 -14.21 -2.81
N THR A 88 -31.97 -14.70 -3.63
CA THR A 88 -31.42 -16.05 -3.49
C THR A 88 -30.26 -16.06 -2.52
N GLY A 89 -30.06 -17.11 -1.78
CA GLY A 89 -28.89 -17.29 -0.90
C GLY A 89 -27.59 -17.60 -1.66
N SER A 90 -27.56 -17.38 -2.99
CA SER A 90 -26.38 -17.70 -3.83
C SER A 90 -26.02 -16.52 -4.74
N GLU A 91 -24.72 -16.38 -5.02
CA GLU A 91 -24.25 -15.49 -6.07
C GLU A 91 -24.83 -15.89 -7.43
N ARG A 92 -25.12 -14.89 -8.26
CA ARG A 92 -25.53 -15.11 -9.66
C ARG A 92 -24.68 -14.27 -10.61
N SER A 93 -24.46 -14.82 -11.80
CA SER A 93 -23.68 -14.19 -12.86
C SER A 93 -24.42 -14.20 -14.17
N ALA A 94 -24.18 -13.17 -14.99
CA ALA A 94 -24.69 -13.05 -16.35
C ALA A 94 -23.65 -12.38 -17.25
N VAL A 95 -23.75 -12.60 -18.55
CA VAL A 95 -22.90 -11.93 -19.54
C VAL A 95 -23.76 -10.96 -20.34
N LEU A 96 -23.27 -9.73 -20.51
CA LEU A 96 -23.79 -8.77 -21.48
C LEU A 96 -22.91 -8.83 -22.73
N THR A 97 -23.52 -8.90 -23.90
CA THR A 97 -22.83 -8.89 -25.19
C THR A 97 -23.07 -7.55 -25.88
N VAL A 98 -22.01 -6.76 -26.06
CA VAL A 98 -22.04 -5.48 -26.77
C VAL A 98 -21.51 -5.69 -28.17
N THR A 99 -22.29 -5.31 -29.18
CA THR A 99 -21.99 -5.57 -30.61
C THR A 99 -22.02 -4.29 -31.43
N ALA A 100 -20.98 -4.03 -32.23
CA ALA A 100 -20.93 -2.96 -33.23
C ALA A 100 -20.40 -3.52 -34.58
N GLY A 101 -21.27 -3.67 -35.54
CA GLY A 101 -20.93 -4.39 -36.79
C GLY A 101 -20.54 -5.84 -36.54
N GLN A 102 -19.30 -6.18 -36.84
CA GLN A 102 -18.72 -7.54 -36.57
C GLN A 102 -17.95 -7.58 -35.25
N ALA A 103 -17.68 -6.44 -34.62
CA ALA A 103 -16.94 -6.40 -33.36
C ALA A 103 -17.87 -6.72 -32.19
N VAL A 104 -17.41 -7.57 -31.29
CA VAL A 104 -18.14 -8.02 -30.09
C VAL A 104 -17.25 -7.85 -28.87
N GLN A 105 -17.84 -7.41 -27.77
CA GLN A 105 -17.19 -7.36 -26.46
C GLN A 105 -18.17 -7.83 -25.39
N GLU A 106 -17.67 -8.62 -24.45
CA GLU A 106 -18.45 -9.15 -23.35
C GLU A 106 -18.19 -8.37 -22.04
N ILE A 107 -19.23 -8.23 -21.22
CA ILE A 107 -19.19 -7.70 -19.86
C ILE A 107 -19.77 -8.77 -18.95
N THR A 108 -19.02 -9.19 -17.95
CA THR A 108 -19.53 -10.05 -16.89
C THR A 108 -20.25 -9.21 -15.84
N VAL A 109 -21.49 -9.58 -15.54
CA VAL A 109 -22.27 -9.00 -14.44
C VAL A 109 -22.39 -10.05 -13.36
N ARG A 110 -21.92 -9.72 -12.15
CA ARG A 110 -22.04 -10.58 -10.96
C ARG A 110 -22.90 -9.88 -9.93
N GLN A 111 -23.73 -10.62 -9.23
CA GLN A 111 -24.54 -10.11 -8.14
C GLN A 111 -24.45 -11.01 -6.92
N LEU A 112 -24.14 -10.41 -5.79
CA LEU A 112 -23.90 -11.09 -4.54
C LEU A 112 -25.17 -11.71 -3.96
N PRO A 113 -25.05 -12.74 -3.10
CA PRO A 113 -26.18 -13.30 -2.37
C PRO A 113 -26.69 -12.36 -1.28
N GLN A 114 -27.91 -12.54 -0.83
CA GLN A 114 -28.54 -11.71 0.19
C GLN A 114 -27.84 -11.79 1.56
N ASP A 115 -27.12 -12.87 1.83
CA ASP A 115 -26.38 -13.04 3.07
C ASP A 115 -24.89 -12.74 2.91
N GLY A 116 -24.47 -11.63 3.45
CA GLY A 116 -23.21 -11.65 4.14
C GLY A 116 -21.98 -11.09 3.48
N ALA A 117 -21.83 -10.92 2.18
CA ALA A 117 -20.60 -10.34 1.64
C ALA A 117 -20.40 -8.89 2.13
N PHE A 118 -21.48 -8.11 2.19
CA PHE A 118 -21.47 -6.74 2.69
C PHE A 118 -21.40 -6.61 4.20
N ALA A 119 -21.86 -7.60 4.95
CA ALA A 119 -21.64 -7.63 6.39
C ALA A 119 -20.15 -7.75 6.75
N ARG A 120 -19.33 -8.19 5.80
CA ARG A 120 -17.86 -8.33 5.96
C ARG A 120 -17.08 -7.09 5.58
N PHE A 121 -17.61 -6.25 4.67
CA PHE A 121 -16.93 -5.04 4.25
C PHE A 121 -17.31 -3.85 5.13
N ARG A 122 -16.31 -3.14 5.63
CA ARG A 122 -16.47 -1.89 6.37
C ARG A 122 -15.48 -0.87 5.85
N LYS A 123 -15.98 0.32 5.55
CA LYS A 123 -15.18 1.50 5.25
C LYS A 123 -14.83 2.19 6.56
N VAL A 124 -13.57 2.53 6.72
CA VAL A 124 -13.07 3.23 7.90
C VAL A 124 -12.67 4.64 7.49
N ASP A 125 -13.58 5.60 7.63
CA ASP A 125 -13.39 6.96 7.15
C ASP A 125 -12.58 7.88 8.10
N TYR A 126 -12.50 7.52 9.37
CA TYR A 126 -11.89 8.33 10.43
C TYR A 126 -10.47 7.93 10.79
N PHE A 127 -9.92 6.90 10.18
CA PHE A 127 -8.51 6.58 10.33
C PHE A 127 -7.67 7.39 9.34
N SER A 128 -6.47 7.75 9.82
CA SER A 128 -5.48 8.35 8.95
C SER A 128 -5.13 7.42 7.79
N GLN A 129 -4.46 7.95 6.79
CA GLN A 129 -3.90 7.23 5.63
C GLN A 129 -3.26 5.86 5.98
N ASN A 130 -2.68 5.77 7.16
CA ASN A 130 -1.93 4.62 7.67
C ASN A 130 -2.66 3.99 8.87
N GLY A 131 -3.93 3.61 8.70
CA GLY A 131 -4.61 2.77 9.68
C GLY A 131 -3.82 1.50 9.95
N ALA A 132 -3.75 1.04 11.20
CA ALA A 132 -3.07 -0.18 11.59
C ALA A 132 -4.07 -1.29 11.86
N MET A 133 -3.72 -2.51 11.46
CA MET A 133 -4.42 -3.74 11.81
C MET A 133 -3.47 -4.64 12.59
N SER A 134 -3.99 -5.29 13.63
CA SER A 134 -3.21 -6.25 14.41
C SER A 134 -2.85 -7.48 13.57
N PRO A 135 -1.79 -8.22 13.90
CA PRO A 135 -1.35 -9.38 13.13
C PRO A 135 -2.42 -10.45 12.92
N SER A 136 -3.25 -10.71 13.92
CA SER A 136 -4.41 -11.61 13.79
C SER A 136 -5.57 -11.03 12.99
N GLY A 137 -5.58 -9.71 12.76
CA GLY A 137 -6.67 -8.98 12.13
C GLY A 137 -7.81 -8.59 13.08
N ARG A 138 -7.77 -9.01 14.35
CA ARG A 138 -8.85 -8.75 15.30
C ARG A 138 -9.08 -7.26 15.55
N TYR A 139 -8.01 -6.48 15.71
CA TYR A 139 -8.09 -5.07 16.02
C TYR A 139 -7.68 -4.19 14.85
N VAL A 140 -8.43 -3.11 14.64
CA VAL A 140 -8.03 -2.00 13.76
C VAL A 140 -7.91 -0.75 14.61
N GLY A 141 -6.79 -0.06 14.51
CA GLY A 141 -6.46 1.13 15.31
C GLY A 141 -6.24 2.37 14.46
N GLY A 142 -6.58 3.52 15.04
CA GLY A 142 -6.39 4.83 14.45
C GLY A 142 -6.79 5.94 15.40
N TYR A 143 -7.32 7.01 14.87
CA TYR A 143 -7.87 8.12 15.68
C TYR A 143 -9.10 8.73 15.02
N VAL A 144 -9.98 9.29 15.86
CA VAL A 144 -11.10 10.13 15.43
C VAL A 144 -10.72 11.58 15.65
N ALA A 145 -10.90 12.41 14.62
CA ALA A 145 -10.75 13.86 14.73
C ALA A 145 -12.09 14.50 15.11
N SER A 146 -12.08 15.43 16.04
CA SER A 146 -13.24 16.21 16.47
C SER A 146 -12.84 17.66 16.71
N ILE A 147 -13.84 18.54 16.84
CA ILE A 147 -13.63 19.96 17.21
C ILE A 147 -13.97 20.12 18.69
N ALA A 148 -13.03 20.64 19.45
CA ALA A 148 -13.21 20.97 20.84
C ALA A 148 -14.10 22.22 21.04
N PRO A 149 -14.61 22.47 22.25
CA PRO A 149 -15.43 23.66 22.53
C PRO A 149 -14.76 25.01 22.28
N ASP A 150 -13.42 25.04 22.20
CA ASP A 150 -12.59 26.21 21.89
C ASP A 150 -12.26 26.33 20.40
N ASP A 151 -12.97 25.58 19.53
CA ASP A 151 -12.76 25.49 18.09
C ASP A 151 -11.41 24.88 17.66
N SER A 152 -10.65 24.29 18.59
CA SER A 152 -9.44 23.55 18.27
C SER A 152 -9.75 22.11 17.79
N TRP A 153 -8.88 21.57 16.90
CA TRP A 153 -8.96 20.18 16.50
C TRP A 153 -8.42 19.27 17.60
N GLN A 154 -9.18 18.25 17.92
CA GLN A 154 -8.78 17.18 18.84
C GLN A 154 -8.72 15.84 18.10
N LYS A 155 -7.83 14.97 18.56
CA LYS A 155 -7.69 13.61 18.06
C LYS A 155 -7.78 12.63 19.22
N SER A 156 -8.69 11.68 19.11
CA SER A 156 -8.90 10.64 20.11
C SER A 156 -8.48 9.29 19.53
N PRO A 157 -7.53 8.59 20.14
CA PRO A 157 -7.21 7.22 19.76
C PRO A 157 -8.45 6.33 19.77
N THR A 158 -8.56 5.49 18.77
CA THR A 158 -9.74 4.64 18.58
C THR A 158 -9.29 3.26 18.13
N ILE A 159 -9.77 2.23 18.80
CA ILE A 159 -9.54 0.82 18.48
C ILE A 159 -10.90 0.17 18.24
N ILE A 160 -11.02 -0.58 17.17
CA ILE A 160 -12.22 -1.38 16.84
C ILE A 160 -11.85 -2.85 16.95
N ASP A 161 -12.58 -3.60 17.77
CA ASP A 161 -12.56 -5.05 17.78
C ASP A 161 -13.47 -5.56 16.66
N LEU A 162 -12.89 -6.15 15.64
CA LEU A 162 -13.61 -6.64 14.47
C LEU A 162 -14.41 -7.92 14.75
N GLU A 163 -14.10 -8.67 15.80
CA GLU A 163 -14.87 -9.84 16.22
C GLU A 163 -16.16 -9.43 16.93
N THR A 164 -16.07 -8.53 17.91
CA THR A 164 -17.22 -8.12 18.72
C THR A 164 -17.95 -6.91 18.14
N GLY A 165 -17.19 -6.05 17.43
CA GLY A 165 -17.64 -4.76 16.93
C GLY A 165 -17.61 -3.66 17.97
N GLU A 166 -17.07 -3.92 19.14
CA GLU A 166 -16.85 -2.90 20.13
C GLU A 166 -15.83 -1.88 19.65
N THR A 167 -16.07 -0.63 20.05
CA THR A 167 -15.16 0.48 19.75
C THR A 167 -14.66 1.05 21.07
N TYR A 168 -13.36 1.03 21.24
CA TYR A 168 -12.65 1.59 22.37
C TYR A 168 -12.08 2.93 21.95
N GLN A 169 -12.56 4.02 22.55
CA GLN A 169 -12.10 5.36 22.25
C GLN A 169 -11.53 5.99 23.52
N SER A 170 -10.26 6.31 23.48
CA SER A 170 -9.60 7.06 24.53
C SER A 170 -10.02 8.54 24.48
N GLY A 171 -9.81 9.26 25.57
CA GLY A 171 -9.95 10.71 25.58
C GLY A 171 -9.02 11.39 24.57
N PRO A 172 -9.22 12.68 24.30
CA PRO A 172 -8.34 13.40 23.38
C PRO A 172 -6.90 13.39 23.90
N TYR A 173 -5.95 13.46 22.96
CA TYR A 173 -4.54 13.60 23.33
C TYR A 173 -4.34 14.76 24.30
N PRO A 174 -3.48 14.59 25.32
CA PRO A 174 -3.24 15.61 26.34
C PRO A 174 -2.63 16.91 25.80
N GLU A 175 -2.03 16.87 24.64
CA GLU A 175 -1.38 17.99 23.96
C GLU A 175 -2.07 18.20 22.61
N ALA A 176 -2.41 19.45 22.27
CA ALA A 176 -3.03 19.79 21.00
C ALA A 176 -2.08 19.43 19.84
N VAL A 177 -2.36 18.34 19.16
CA VAL A 177 -1.52 17.82 18.07
C VAL A 177 -2.05 18.32 16.75
N TYR A 178 -1.47 19.39 16.25
CA TYR A 178 -1.94 20.05 15.03
C TYR A 178 -1.59 19.32 13.73
N PHE A 179 -0.49 18.54 13.66
CA PHE A 179 -0.04 17.94 12.41
C PHE A 179 0.54 16.53 12.57
N LEU A 180 0.30 15.67 11.55
CA LEU A 180 1.00 14.41 11.27
C LEU A 180 1.05 13.38 12.41
N THR A 181 -0.06 13.22 13.13
CA THR A 181 -0.21 12.02 13.96
C THR A 181 -0.36 10.81 13.05
N GLN A 182 0.50 9.83 13.22
CA GLN A 182 0.48 8.60 12.43
C GLN A 182 0.23 7.41 13.34
N THR A 183 -0.75 6.60 12.98
CA THR A 183 -0.93 5.27 13.56
C THR A 183 0.15 4.36 13.00
N MET A 184 0.96 3.77 13.87
CA MET A 184 2.10 2.96 13.43
C MET A 184 1.78 1.48 13.43
N CYS A 185 1.28 0.97 14.55
CA CYS A 185 0.98 -0.46 14.72
C CYS A 185 0.00 -0.66 15.87
N ILE A 186 -0.58 -1.86 15.90
CA ILE A 186 -1.42 -2.33 16.99
C ILE A 186 -1.12 -3.82 17.21
N SER A 187 -1.02 -4.27 18.47
CA SER A 187 -0.84 -5.67 18.82
C SER A 187 -2.16 -6.44 18.91
N ASP A 188 -2.09 -7.77 18.98
CA ASP A 188 -3.27 -8.62 19.25
C ASP A 188 -3.75 -8.52 20.70
N GLN A 189 -3.04 -7.78 21.54
CA GLN A 189 -3.47 -7.41 22.89
C GLN A 189 -4.21 -6.06 22.92
N GLY A 190 -4.41 -5.42 21.76
CA GLY A 190 -5.08 -4.11 21.67
C GLY A 190 -4.19 -2.94 22.11
N LEU A 191 -2.85 -3.09 22.12
CA LEU A 191 -1.95 -1.97 22.34
C LEU A 191 -1.73 -1.21 21.04
N LEU A 192 -2.23 0.01 20.97
CA LEU A 192 -2.14 0.90 19.81
C LEU A 192 -1.03 1.92 20.00
N PHE A 193 -0.12 1.99 19.02
CA PHE A 193 1.01 2.91 19.00
C PHE A 193 0.78 4.03 17.99
N ILE A 194 0.81 5.27 18.47
CA ILE A 194 0.58 6.46 17.66
C ILE A 194 1.74 7.43 17.85
N VAL A 195 2.32 7.91 16.76
CA VAL A 195 3.45 8.86 16.78
C VAL A 195 2.93 10.29 16.70
N ASP A 196 3.43 11.13 17.59
CA ASP A 196 3.26 12.57 17.52
C ASP A 196 4.25 13.18 16.51
N GLY A 197 3.73 13.60 15.36
CA GLY A 197 4.55 14.17 14.29
C GLY A 197 5.17 15.54 14.61
N ASN A 198 4.61 16.30 15.57
CA ASN A 198 5.08 17.64 15.90
C ASN A 198 6.24 17.65 16.92
N GLN A 199 6.08 16.90 17.99
CA GLN A 199 7.05 16.91 19.09
C GLN A 199 7.91 15.65 19.13
N GLY A 200 7.61 14.69 18.24
CA GLY A 200 8.21 13.36 18.28
C GLY A 200 7.74 12.56 19.50
N GLY A 201 8.03 11.27 19.48
CA GLY A 201 7.64 10.36 20.54
C GLY A 201 6.36 9.58 20.20
N THR A 202 6.09 8.59 21.01
CA THR A 202 5.00 7.66 20.82
C THR A 202 4.05 7.70 22.01
N PHE A 203 2.75 7.69 21.70
CA PHE A 203 1.69 7.39 22.65
C PHE A 203 1.31 5.92 22.51
N VAL A 204 1.12 5.26 23.64
CA VAL A 204 0.56 3.91 23.72
C VAL A 204 -0.84 4.02 24.29
N CYS A 205 -1.81 3.48 23.59
CA CYS A 205 -3.21 3.46 23.99
C CYS A 205 -3.66 2.01 24.16
N ASP A 206 -4.45 1.73 25.18
CA ASP A 206 -4.98 0.40 25.47
C ASP A 206 -6.51 0.33 25.35
N LEU A 207 -7.08 -0.86 25.57
CA LEU A 207 -8.52 -1.10 25.49
C LEU A 207 -9.29 -0.48 26.69
N GLU A 208 -8.62 -0.16 27.80
CA GLU A 208 -9.22 0.54 28.94
C GLU A 208 -9.32 2.06 28.70
N GLY A 209 -8.75 2.57 27.59
CA GLY A 209 -8.77 3.98 27.23
C GLY A 209 -7.63 4.79 27.86
N ASN A 210 -6.63 4.12 28.45
CA ASN A 210 -5.45 4.80 28.94
C ASN A 210 -4.57 5.27 27.79
N ILE A 211 -3.99 6.47 27.94
CA ILE A 211 -3.01 7.02 27.02
C ILE A 211 -1.72 7.27 27.79
N THR A 212 -0.65 6.59 27.42
CA THR A 212 0.66 6.73 28.03
C THR A 212 1.65 7.26 26.99
N LYS A 213 2.34 8.37 27.29
CA LYS A 213 3.43 8.88 26.46
C LYS A 213 4.72 8.19 26.85
N LEU A 214 5.41 7.60 25.88
CA LEU A 214 6.70 6.97 26.15
C LEU A 214 7.75 8.04 26.53
N GLU A 215 8.46 7.77 27.61
CA GLU A 215 9.57 8.60 28.06
C GLU A 215 10.82 8.39 27.22
N ALA A 216 11.78 9.31 27.34
CA ALA A 216 13.07 9.17 26.69
C ALA A 216 13.82 7.94 27.24
N VAL A 217 14.48 7.20 26.34
CA VAL A 217 15.33 6.09 26.71
C VAL A 217 16.64 6.61 27.28
N GLU A 218 17.15 5.99 28.34
CA GLU A 218 18.43 6.38 28.94
C GLU A 218 19.57 6.39 27.90
N GLY A 219 20.38 7.43 27.89
CA GLY A 219 21.43 7.65 26.89
C GLY A 219 20.96 8.17 25.54
N PHE A 220 19.65 8.36 25.35
CA PHE A 220 19.09 8.94 24.14
C PHE A 220 18.52 10.34 24.40
N ARG A 221 18.59 11.17 23.35
CA ARG A 221 18.01 12.50 23.37
C ARG A 221 16.68 12.51 22.63
N GLY A 222 15.64 12.99 23.30
CA GLY A 222 14.29 13.01 22.75
C GLY A 222 13.53 11.72 23.01
N LYS A 223 12.27 11.72 22.61
CA LYS A 223 11.37 10.59 22.81
C LYS A 223 11.51 9.57 21.68
N PRO A 224 11.37 8.28 21.96
CA PRO A 224 11.48 7.26 20.95
C PRO A 224 10.26 7.24 20.02
N THR A 225 10.48 6.79 18.79
CA THR A 225 9.43 6.54 17.81
C THR A 225 9.26 5.03 17.64
N ILE A 226 8.13 4.47 18.08
CA ILE A 226 7.79 3.05 17.85
C ILE A 226 7.18 2.92 16.46
N GLN A 227 7.60 1.87 15.73
CA GLN A 227 7.20 1.61 14.34
C GLN A 227 6.49 0.26 14.17
N GLY A 228 6.73 -0.70 15.06
CA GLY A 228 6.17 -2.03 14.97
C GLY A 228 6.08 -2.74 16.33
N THR A 229 5.18 -3.72 16.40
CA THR A 229 4.99 -4.58 17.57
C THR A 229 4.76 -6.03 17.14
N SER A 230 5.21 -7.00 17.97
CA SER A 230 4.82 -8.41 17.82
C SER A 230 3.33 -8.60 18.16
N ALA A 231 2.78 -9.74 17.75
CA ALA A 231 1.38 -10.07 17.99
C ALA A 231 1.03 -10.07 19.50
N ASP A 232 1.88 -10.64 20.31
CA ASP A 232 1.72 -10.72 21.77
C ASP A 232 2.00 -9.40 22.51
N GLY A 233 2.42 -8.35 21.78
CA GLY A 233 2.76 -7.06 22.37
C GLY A 233 4.02 -7.04 23.22
N LYS A 234 4.77 -8.14 23.26
CA LYS A 234 5.99 -8.28 24.06
C LYS A 234 7.18 -7.51 23.49
N TYR A 235 7.32 -7.54 22.15
CA TYR A 235 8.39 -6.87 21.42
C TYR A 235 7.85 -5.63 20.72
N TRP A 236 8.49 -4.49 20.96
CA TRP A 236 8.25 -3.26 20.20
C TRP A 236 9.55 -2.85 19.53
N VAL A 237 9.47 -2.32 18.34
CA VAL A 237 10.64 -1.84 17.60
C VAL A 237 10.45 -0.43 17.11
N GLY A 238 11.56 0.29 17.03
CA GLY A 238 11.54 1.68 16.62
C GLY A 238 12.94 2.29 16.63
N TYR A 239 13.03 3.58 16.88
CA TYR A 239 14.31 4.28 16.86
C TYR A 239 14.31 5.51 17.74
N ALA A 240 15.52 5.98 18.09
CA ALA A 240 15.77 7.27 18.72
C ALA A 240 17.13 7.83 18.32
N LYS A 241 17.43 9.08 18.69
CA LYS A 241 18.74 9.72 18.49
C LYS A 241 19.47 9.89 19.81
N LYS A 242 20.79 9.68 19.82
CA LYS A 242 21.63 9.95 21.02
C LYS A 242 21.96 11.44 21.18
N THR A 243 22.09 12.16 20.06
CA THR A 243 22.42 13.59 20.06
C THR A 243 21.57 14.37 19.06
N THR A 244 21.48 15.69 19.19
CA THR A 244 20.85 16.57 18.18
C THR A 244 21.69 16.49 16.89
N GLY A 245 21.02 16.20 15.75
CA GLY A 245 21.71 16.02 14.46
C GLY A 245 22.55 14.76 14.34
N GLY A 246 22.57 13.90 15.37
CA GLY A 246 23.27 12.62 15.33
C GLY A 246 22.52 11.51 14.61
N LEU A 247 23.13 10.32 14.57
CA LEU A 247 22.57 9.12 13.95
C LEU A 247 21.30 8.66 14.63
N TYR A 248 20.39 8.09 13.85
CA TYR A 248 19.32 7.25 14.36
C TYR A 248 19.87 5.91 14.78
N TYR A 249 19.39 5.41 15.92
CA TYR A 249 19.72 4.10 16.46
C TYR A 249 18.46 3.23 16.52
N PRO A 250 18.49 2.03 15.95
CA PRO A 250 17.36 1.11 16.02
C PRO A 250 17.24 0.57 17.45
N LEU A 251 16.05 0.58 17.97
CA LEU A 251 15.73 0.16 19.32
C LEU A 251 14.73 -0.99 19.33
N LEU A 252 14.90 -1.88 20.28
CA LEU A 252 13.98 -2.96 20.61
C LEU A 252 13.56 -2.80 22.07
N TRP A 253 12.29 -2.90 22.37
CA TRP A 253 11.75 -3.07 23.70
C TRP A 253 11.31 -4.51 23.89
N ILE A 254 11.70 -5.10 25.01
CA ILE A 254 11.24 -6.41 25.48
C ILE A 254 10.55 -6.19 26.81
N ASP A 255 9.27 -6.52 26.89
CA ASP A 255 8.45 -6.27 28.09
C ASP A 255 8.61 -4.83 28.64
N GLY A 256 8.69 -3.84 27.74
CA GLY A 256 8.84 -2.43 28.07
C GLY A 256 10.28 -1.95 28.34
N ALA A 257 11.27 -2.83 28.42
CA ALA A 257 12.67 -2.46 28.60
C ALA A 257 13.37 -2.27 27.25
N ALA A 258 13.94 -1.07 27.04
CA ALA A 258 14.59 -0.71 25.78
C ALA A 258 16.04 -1.22 25.71
N GLN A 259 16.44 -1.71 24.53
CA GLN A 259 17.82 -2.04 24.20
C GLN A 259 18.16 -1.65 22.76
N GLU A 260 19.43 -1.39 22.48
CA GLU A 260 19.88 -1.08 21.13
C GLU A 260 20.02 -2.36 20.28
N LEU A 261 19.57 -2.27 19.02
CA LEU A 261 19.93 -3.23 17.99
C LEU A 261 21.29 -2.85 17.37
N SER A 262 22.05 -3.83 16.92
CA SER A 262 23.35 -3.60 16.27
C SER A 262 23.18 -2.84 14.95
N LEU A 263 24.14 -1.95 14.67
CA LEU A 263 24.22 -1.22 13.40
C LEU A 263 25.01 -2.01 12.34
N PRO A 264 24.76 -1.80 11.04
CA PRO A 264 25.66 -2.27 9.99
C PRO A 264 26.98 -1.48 10.07
N GLU A 265 28.08 -2.05 9.56
CA GLU A 265 29.40 -1.41 9.56
C GLU A 265 29.46 -0.23 8.57
N LYS A 266 28.71 -0.34 7.49
CA LYS A 266 28.63 0.66 6.41
C LYS A 266 27.18 0.90 6.02
N ASN A 267 26.93 2.01 5.31
CA ASN A 267 25.63 2.30 4.72
C ASN A 267 25.32 1.39 3.52
N TYR A 268 24.16 1.58 2.92
CA TYR A 268 23.72 0.79 1.77
C TYR A 268 24.60 0.96 0.52
N ARG A 269 25.37 2.05 0.42
CA ARG A 269 26.33 2.34 -0.67
C ARG A 269 27.75 1.88 -0.39
N GLU A 270 28.01 1.16 0.70
CA GLU A 270 29.35 0.76 1.21
C GLU A 270 30.21 1.96 1.68
N GLU A 271 29.55 3.05 2.07
CA GLU A 271 30.17 4.25 2.61
C GLU A 271 30.00 4.32 4.15
N GLU A 272 30.53 5.38 4.75
CA GLU A 272 30.32 5.64 6.17
C GLU A 272 28.84 5.89 6.51
N LEU A 273 28.37 5.33 7.61
CA LEU A 273 27.00 5.50 8.08
C LEU A 273 26.80 6.92 8.66
N ARG A 274 26.07 7.78 7.93
CA ARG A 274 25.92 9.21 8.29
C ARG A 274 24.64 9.56 9.02
N ALA A 275 23.52 8.89 8.71
CA ALA A 275 22.22 9.17 9.29
C ALA A 275 21.68 8.06 10.21
N GLY A 276 22.32 6.91 10.19
CA GLY A 276 21.98 5.77 11.05
C GLY A 276 20.89 4.88 10.50
N VAL A 277 20.26 4.13 11.38
CA VAL A 277 19.30 3.09 11.07
C VAL A 277 18.04 3.24 11.90
N MET A 278 16.90 2.97 11.29
CA MET A 278 15.59 2.93 11.94
C MET A 278 15.02 1.52 11.84
N ALA A 279 14.68 0.89 12.96
CA ALA A 279 13.85 -0.32 12.94
C ALA A 279 12.42 0.07 12.58
N ARG A 280 11.82 -0.61 11.61
CA ARG A 280 10.53 -0.23 11.01
C ARG A 280 9.38 -1.14 11.37
N SER A 281 9.61 -2.44 11.48
CA SER A 281 8.60 -3.38 11.94
C SER A 281 9.23 -4.69 12.41
N ILE A 282 8.42 -5.51 13.04
CA ILE A 282 8.79 -6.85 13.52
C ILE A 282 7.71 -7.84 13.07
N SER A 283 8.10 -9.07 12.77
CA SER A 283 7.16 -10.15 12.46
C SER A 283 6.25 -10.44 13.66
N ALA A 284 5.06 -10.96 13.41
CA ALA A 284 4.07 -11.24 14.44
C ALA A 284 4.60 -12.18 15.53
N ASN A 285 5.42 -13.16 15.14
CA ASN A 285 6.07 -14.10 16.04
C ASN A 285 7.31 -13.54 16.80
N GLY A 286 7.71 -12.30 16.49
CA GLY A 286 8.86 -11.65 17.13
C GLY A 286 10.23 -12.17 16.68
N GLU A 287 10.35 -12.88 15.54
CA GLU A 287 11.59 -13.54 15.10
C GLU A 287 12.43 -12.73 14.12
N VAL A 288 11.81 -11.82 13.37
CA VAL A 288 12.48 -11.00 12.34
C VAL A 288 12.09 -9.55 12.47
N ILE A 289 13.07 -8.67 12.56
CA ILE A 289 12.90 -7.21 12.53
C ILE A 289 13.43 -6.73 11.18
N TYR A 290 12.71 -5.85 10.48
CA TYR A 290 13.31 -5.11 9.38
C TYR A 290 13.44 -3.62 9.69
N GLY A 291 14.37 -2.99 9.03
CA GLY A 291 14.65 -1.57 9.17
C GLY A 291 15.22 -0.96 7.91
N THR A 292 15.48 0.33 8.00
CA THR A 292 16.06 1.12 6.91
C THR A 292 17.29 1.86 7.38
N SER A 293 18.34 1.87 6.56
CA SER A 293 19.39 2.87 6.68
C SER A 293 18.95 4.10 5.88
N TRP A 294 19.15 5.26 6.47
CA TRP A 294 18.80 6.50 5.81
C TRP A 294 20.07 7.34 5.62
N ASP A 295 20.56 7.40 4.36
CA ASP A 295 21.68 8.22 3.97
C ASP A 295 21.36 8.92 2.64
N ASN A 296 21.42 10.24 2.59
CA ASN A 296 21.29 11.04 1.37
C ASN A 296 20.11 10.62 0.45
N SER A 297 18.92 10.42 1.00
CA SER A 297 17.72 9.93 0.30
C SER A 297 17.72 8.43 -0.02
N ASP A 298 18.72 7.67 0.36
CA ASP A 298 18.72 6.23 0.22
C ASP A 298 18.12 5.54 1.43
N TYR A 299 17.11 4.74 1.16
CA TYR A 299 16.41 3.93 2.16
C TYR A 299 16.75 2.46 1.95
N GLY A 300 18.04 2.11 1.96
CA GLY A 300 18.49 0.72 1.90
C GLY A 300 17.83 -0.08 3.04
N MET A 301 17.37 -1.28 2.72
CA MET A 301 16.70 -2.14 3.70
C MET A 301 17.63 -3.16 4.30
N LEU A 302 17.45 -3.40 5.58
CA LEU A 302 18.15 -4.42 6.34
C LEU A 302 17.21 -5.12 7.31
N TYR A 303 17.63 -6.29 7.81
CA TYR A 303 16.85 -7.03 8.79
C TYR A 303 17.76 -7.67 9.84
N TRP A 304 17.19 -7.87 11.02
CA TRP A 304 17.79 -8.64 12.11
C TRP A 304 16.97 -9.90 12.32
N ARG A 305 17.64 -11.00 12.52
CA ARG A 305 17.02 -12.26 12.90
C ARG A 305 17.31 -12.53 14.36
N LYS A 306 16.35 -13.08 15.06
CA LYS A 306 16.50 -13.47 16.46
C LYS A 306 17.51 -14.58 16.60
N GLU A 307 18.43 -14.41 17.54
CA GLU A 307 19.49 -15.34 17.90
C GLU A 307 19.50 -15.51 19.42
N GLY A 308 19.02 -16.66 19.90
CA GLY A 308 18.85 -16.89 21.33
C GLY A 308 17.89 -15.92 22.00
N ALA A 309 18.35 -15.18 23.00
CA ALA A 309 17.53 -14.18 23.71
C ALA A 309 17.54 -12.78 23.06
N GLY A 310 18.39 -12.55 22.06
CA GLY A 310 18.56 -11.26 21.38
C GLY A 310 18.41 -11.36 19.88
N PHE A 311 18.94 -10.34 19.17
CA PHE A 311 18.97 -10.29 17.71
C PHE A 311 20.41 -10.21 17.22
N GLY A 312 20.70 -10.92 16.14
CA GLY A 312 22.02 -10.95 15.51
C GLY A 312 22.44 -9.66 14.85
N ARG A 313 23.51 -9.69 14.06
CA ARG A 313 23.93 -8.56 13.23
C ARG A 313 22.95 -8.35 12.08
N PRO A 314 22.71 -7.10 11.67
CA PRO A 314 21.82 -6.83 10.54
C PRO A 314 22.40 -7.34 9.23
N GLN A 315 21.51 -7.79 8.36
CA GLN A 315 21.81 -8.21 7.00
C GLN A 315 21.02 -7.34 6.01
N TRP A 316 21.60 -7.06 4.84
CA TRP A 316 20.91 -6.32 3.80
C TRP A 316 19.84 -7.17 3.11
N VAL A 317 18.63 -6.62 2.99
CA VAL A 317 17.56 -7.19 2.18
C VAL A 317 17.95 -7.12 0.71
N GLY A 318 17.76 -8.22 -0.03
CA GLY A 318 18.11 -8.28 -1.45
C GLY A 318 19.62 -8.30 -1.71
N LYS A 319 20.42 -8.83 -0.79
CA LYS A 319 21.87 -8.93 -0.97
C LYS A 319 22.28 -9.71 -2.21
N ASP A 320 21.48 -10.67 -2.64
CA ASP A 320 21.65 -11.51 -3.83
C ASP A 320 21.51 -10.72 -5.14
N VAL A 321 20.73 -9.66 -5.16
CA VAL A 321 20.48 -8.80 -6.33
C VAL A 321 21.14 -7.42 -6.21
N ARG A 322 21.73 -7.11 -5.06
CA ARG A 322 22.40 -5.82 -4.82
C ARG A 322 23.67 -5.68 -5.65
N LYS A 323 23.75 -4.61 -6.40
CA LYS A 323 24.92 -4.28 -7.23
C LYS A 323 25.36 -2.85 -6.97
N ILE A 324 26.63 -2.66 -6.61
CA ILE A 324 27.27 -1.35 -6.47
C ILE A 324 28.21 -1.16 -7.65
N THR A 325 28.06 -0.02 -8.34
CA THR A 325 28.87 0.32 -9.50
C THR A 325 29.46 1.72 -9.29
N PRO A 326 30.78 1.82 -9.03
CA PRO A 326 31.44 3.10 -8.95
C PRO A 326 31.30 3.86 -10.27
N THR A 327 31.00 5.14 -10.19
CA THR A 327 30.88 6.04 -11.34
C THR A 327 31.35 7.44 -10.97
N VAL A 328 31.44 8.31 -11.95
CA VAL A 328 31.74 9.73 -11.76
C VAL A 328 30.56 10.53 -12.28
N LEU A 329 30.01 11.38 -11.43
CA LEU A 329 28.97 12.34 -11.80
C LEU A 329 29.55 13.75 -11.80
N GLN A 330 28.85 14.71 -12.43
CA GLN A 330 29.30 16.10 -12.55
C GLN A 330 28.26 17.04 -11.91
N TYR A 331 28.75 18.04 -11.19
CA TYR A 331 27.94 19.20 -10.83
C TYR A 331 27.63 20.07 -12.06
N PRO A 332 26.63 20.97 -12.00
CA PRO A 332 26.30 21.88 -13.11
C PRO A 332 27.47 22.80 -13.55
N ASP A 333 28.43 23.02 -12.67
CA ASP A 333 29.67 23.80 -12.97
C ASP A 333 30.77 22.97 -13.66
N GLY A 334 30.53 21.67 -13.87
CA GLY A 334 31.46 20.74 -14.50
C GLY A 334 32.44 20.05 -13.53
N THR A 335 32.36 20.36 -12.22
CA THR A 335 33.18 19.67 -11.22
C THR A 335 32.73 18.22 -11.07
N GLU A 336 33.66 17.30 -11.16
CA GLU A 336 33.42 15.86 -11.04
C GLU A 336 33.46 15.41 -9.57
N TYR A 337 32.64 14.37 -9.26
CA TYR A 337 32.66 13.70 -7.96
C TYR A 337 32.41 12.22 -8.12
N ASP A 338 33.05 11.42 -7.26
CA ASP A 338 32.86 9.98 -7.19
C ASP A 338 31.48 9.66 -6.62
N TYR A 339 30.81 8.71 -7.23
CA TYR A 339 29.48 8.26 -6.82
C TYR A 339 29.33 6.75 -7.01
N ASN A 340 28.69 6.11 -6.04
CA ASN A 340 28.36 4.69 -6.13
C ASN A 340 26.91 4.52 -6.56
N LEU A 341 26.67 4.11 -7.81
CA LEU A 341 25.33 3.66 -8.24
C LEU A 341 24.95 2.39 -7.49
N VAL A 342 23.75 2.33 -6.94
CA VAL A 342 23.28 1.15 -6.23
C VAL A 342 21.96 0.65 -6.82
N ASN A 343 22.02 -0.50 -7.46
CA ASN A 343 20.84 -1.29 -7.79
C ASN A 343 20.54 -2.25 -6.64
N GLY A 344 19.32 -2.26 -6.14
CA GLY A 344 18.97 -3.13 -5.01
C GLY A 344 17.68 -2.76 -4.31
N CYS A 345 17.38 -3.50 -3.25
CA CYS A 345 16.14 -3.38 -2.49
C CYS A 345 16.14 -2.15 -1.56
N ILE A 346 15.14 -1.30 -1.73
CA ILE A 346 14.93 -0.09 -0.92
C ILE A 346 13.53 -0.09 -0.29
N CYS A 347 13.38 0.67 0.78
CA CYS A 347 12.08 0.98 1.35
C CYS A 347 11.49 2.20 0.62
N THR A 348 10.34 2.01 -0.01
CA THR A 348 9.48 3.13 -0.38
C THR A 348 8.56 3.40 0.82
N ALA A 349 9.02 4.23 1.70
CA ALA A 349 8.56 4.70 3.01
C ALA A 349 7.30 4.08 3.67
N GLU A 350 6.24 3.80 2.94
CA GLU A 350 4.95 3.46 3.53
C GLU A 350 4.43 2.06 3.16
N LEU A 351 5.01 1.42 2.16
CA LEU A 351 4.48 0.17 1.61
C LEU A 351 5.24 -1.09 2.05
N THR A 352 6.41 -0.93 2.65
CA THR A 352 7.22 -2.09 3.03
C THR A 352 6.65 -2.79 4.24
N LYS A 353 6.34 -4.07 4.10
CA LYS A 353 5.75 -4.91 5.13
C LYS A 353 6.48 -6.24 5.21
N ILE A 354 6.44 -6.82 6.41
CA ILE A 354 6.96 -8.15 6.69
C ILE A 354 5.78 -9.14 6.81
N SER A 355 5.94 -10.36 6.31
CA SER A 355 4.94 -11.41 6.50
C SER A 355 4.83 -11.82 7.97
N THR A 356 3.76 -12.51 8.34
CA THR A 356 3.44 -12.86 9.73
C THR A 356 4.58 -13.59 10.45
N SER A 357 5.22 -14.56 9.79
CA SER A 357 6.37 -15.30 10.34
C SER A 357 7.70 -14.58 10.16
N GLY A 358 7.77 -13.56 9.32
CA GLY A 358 9.03 -12.94 8.92
C GLY A 358 9.75 -13.64 7.78
N LYS A 359 9.14 -14.66 7.17
CA LYS A 359 9.71 -15.38 6.02
C LYS A 359 9.92 -14.47 4.81
N TRP A 360 8.97 -13.58 4.54
CA TRP A 360 9.03 -12.67 3.41
C TRP A 360 9.06 -11.21 3.86
N ILE A 361 9.79 -10.39 3.12
CA ILE A 361 9.79 -8.93 3.23
C ILE A 361 9.41 -8.35 1.87
N ALA A 362 8.28 -7.63 1.80
CA ALA A 362 7.90 -6.84 0.63
C ALA A 362 8.80 -5.61 0.54
N THR A 363 9.35 -5.34 -0.62
CA THR A 363 10.32 -4.28 -0.87
C THR A 363 10.16 -3.72 -2.28
N THR A 364 10.99 -2.76 -2.64
CA THR A 364 11.06 -2.20 -3.98
C THR A 364 12.48 -2.33 -4.50
N TYR A 365 12.66 -3.00 -5.63
CA TYR A 365 13.94 -3.02 -6.33
C TYR A 365 14.10 -1.72 -7.13
N ARG A 366 15.17 -1.00 -6.85
CA ARG A 366 15.55 0.20 -7.57
C ARG A 366 16.70 -0.11 -8.51
N THR A 367 16.56 0.29 -9.78
CA THR A 367 17.68 0.39 -10.72
C THR A 367 18.06 1.85 -10.84
N GLU A 368 19.34 2.16 -10.68
CA GLU A 368 19.90 3.50 -10.76
C GLU A 368 20.92 3.57 -11.91
N VAL A 369 20.77 4.57 -12.78
CA VAL A 369 21.67 4.83 -13.90
C VAL A 369 22.03 6.31 -13.96
N PRO A 370 23.22 6.70 -14.48
CA PRO A 370 23.51 8.11 -14.72
C PRO A 370 22.55 8.70 -15.74
N SER A 371 22.13 9.94 -15.53
CA SER A 371 21.40 10.72 -16.54
C SER A 371 22.27 10.96 -17.79
N ALA A 372 21.60 11.29 -18.90
CA ALA A 372 22.28 11.52 -20.18
C ALA A 372 23.38 12.59 -20.13
N ASN A 373 23.28 13.59 -19.24
CA ASN A 373 24.26 14.62 -19.00
C ASN A 373 25.20 14.35 -17.82
N ASN A 374 25.10 13.18 -17.21
CA ASN A 374 25.91 12.73 -16.07
C ASN A 374 25.85 13.63 -14.81
N GLN A 375 24.81 14.45 -14.68
CA GLN A 375 24.65 15.40 -13.55
C GLN A 375 23.82 14.87 -12.39
N TYR A 376 23.01 13.85 -12.64
CA TYR A 376 22.16 13.19 -11.63
C TYR A 376 21.95 11.73 -12.02
N THR A 377 21.24 11.01 -11.20
CA THR A 377 20.83 9.63 -11.49
C THR A 377 19.36 9.55 -11.83
N GLU A 378 19.01 8.65 -12.75
CA GLU A 378 17.65 8.27 -13.08
C GLU A 378 17.36 6.91 -12.45
N CYS A 379 16.18 6.75 -11.89
CA CYS A 379 15.79 5.54 -11.19
C CYS A 379 14.53 4.94 -11.78
N THR A 380 14.50 3.62 -11.85
CA THR A 380 13.28 2.84 -12.10
C THR A 380 13.01 1.93 -10.92
N TYR A 381 11.73 1.61 -10.70
CA TYR A 381 11.26 0.91 -9.51
C TYR A 381 10.43 -0.31 -9.89
N ARG A 382 10.69 -1.46 -9.26
CA ARG A 382 9.95 -2.70 -9.42
C ARG A 382 9.60 -3.28 -8.06
N ALA A 383 8.40 -3.84 -7.95
CA ALA A 383 8.04 -4.61 -6.77
C ALA A 383 9.02 -5.78 -6.60
N ALA A 384 9.49 -5.97 -5.40
CA ALA A 384 10.38 -7.08 -5.07
C ALA A 384 10.00 -7.68 -3.71
N PHE A 385 10.33 -8.96 -3.54
CA PHE A 385 10.01 -9.72 -2.35
C PHE A 385 11.21 -10.57 -1.97
N TYR A 386 11.71 -10.34 -0.77
CA TYR A 386 12.89 -11.03 -0.26
C TYR A 386 12.51 -12.14 0.70
N ASN A 387 12.96 -13.35 0.43
CA ASN A 387 12.79 -14.48 1.32
C ASN A 387 13.96 -14.51 2.32
N THR A 388 13.66 -14.32 3.60
CA THR A 388 14.67 -14.24 4.65
C THR A 388 15.24 -15.60 5.04
N GLU A 389 14.61 -16.71 4.65
CA GLU A 389 15.08 -18.09 4.94
C GLU A 389 16.03 -18.59 3.86
N THR A 390 15.69 -18.36 2.59
CA THR A 390 16.54 -18.74 1.44
C THR A 390 17.50 -17.65 1.02
N GLU A 391 17.33 -16.42 1.54
CA GLU A 391 18.11 -15.24 1.22
C GLU A 391 18.08 -14.87 -0.27
N THR A 392 16.93 -15.08 -0.92
CA THR A 392 16.70 -14.85 -2.35
C THR A 392 15.62 -13.79 -2.59
N THR A 393 15.76 -13.05 -3.67
CA THR A 393 14.84 -11.99 -4.08
C THR A 393 14.06 -12.36 -5.32
N VAL A 394 12.75 -12.20 -5.30
CA VAL A 394 11.89 -12.24 -6.46
C VAL A 394 11.57 -10.80 -6.88
N ILE A 395 11.96 -10.41 -8.09
CA ILE A 395 11.63 -9.10 -8.69
C ILE A 395 10.51 -9.33 -9.70
N VAL A 396 9.43 -8.54 -9.59
CA VAL A 396 8.29 -8.63 -10.51
C VAL A 396 8.43 -7.54 -11.57
N GLU A 397 8.69 -7.95 -12.82
CA GLU A 397 9.03 -7.06 -13.94
C GLU A 397 7.81 -6.57 -14.74
N ASP A 398 6.66 -7.23 -14.62
CA ASP A 398 5.58 -7.20 -15.61
C ASP A 398 4.73 -5.92 -15.66
N TYR A 399 4.79 -5.04 -14.64
CA TYR A 399 3.80 -3.97 -14.47
C TYR A 399 4.33 -2.53 -14.55
N GLY A 400 5.54 -2.32 -15.05
CA GLY A 400 6.15 -0.99 -15.09
C GLY A 400 6.63 -0.52 -13.70
N GLU A 401 6.44 0.76 -13.34
CA GLU A 401 6.83 1.26 -12.01
C GLU A 401 5.89 0.71 -10.93
N THR A 402 6.46 -0.04 -10.00
CA THR A 402 5.71 -0.74 -8.94
C THR A 402 6.49 -0.78 -7.64
N SER A 403 5.78 -1.10 -6.55
CA SER A 403 6.36 -1.29 -5.23
C SER A 403 5.70 -2.50 -4.55
N GLY A 404 6.46 -3.27 -3.78
CA GLY A 404 5.89 -4.30 -2.91
C GLY A 404 5.10 -3.67 -1.77
N ALA A 405 3.82 -4.02 -1.63
CA ALA A 405 2.94 -3.47 -0.60
C ALA A 405 2.81 -4.38 0.62
N HIS A 406 2.55 -5.66 0.39
CA HIS A 406 2.44 -6.68 1.43
C HIS A 406 2.72 -8.06 0.86
N VAL A 407 2.97 -9.04 1.72
CA VAL A 407 3.17 -10.44 1.33
C VAL A 407 2.77 -11.37 2.47
N THR A 408 2.14 -12.48 2.13
CA THR A 408 1.77 -13.55 3.06
C THR A 408 2.91 -14.57 3.23
N ASP A 409 2.84 -15.40 4.26
CA ASP A 409 3.87 -16.44 4.51
C ASP A 409 3.90 -17.53 3.41
N ASP A 410 2.78 -17.78 2.77
CA ASP A 410 2.65 -18.71 1.64
C ASP A 410 3.04 -18.10 0.30
N GLY A 411 3.47 -16.82 0.27
CA GLY A 411 4.04 -16.19 -0.91
C GLY A 411 3.04 -15.48 -1.83
N ILE A 412 1.84 -15.19 -1.36
CA ILE A 412 0.93 -14.30 -2.09
C ILE A 412 1.37 -12.85 -1.87
N ALA A 413 1.77 -12.21 -2.94
CA ALA A 413 2.34 -10.87 -2.96
C ALA A 413 1.33 -9.83 -3.42
N PHE A 414 1.26 -8.70 -2.71
CA PHE A 414 0.45 -7.54 -3.05
C PHE A 414 1.35 -6.41 -3.53
N ILE A 415 1.08 -5.94 -4.73
CA ILE A 415 1.90 -4.99 -5.47
C ILE A 415 1.12 -3.71 -5.65
N GLY A 416 1.70 -2.58 -5.28
CA GLY A 416 1.17 -1.27 -5.60
C GLY A 416 1.69 -0.78 -6.96
N ILE A 417 0.79 -0.27 -7.80
CA ILE A 417 1.12 0.31 -9.11
C ILE A 417 1.50 1.78 -8.96
N GLY A 418 2.56 2.19 -9.65
CA GLY A 418 3.15 3.52 -9.57
C GLY A 418 4.27 3.60 -8.52
N ARG A 419 5.09 4.65 -8.60
CA ARG A 419 6.25 4.84 -7.71
C ARG A 419 5.90 4.82 -6.22
N LEU A 420 4.73 5.34 -5.85
CA LEU A 420 4.23 5.33 -4.47
C LEU A 420 3.23 4.22 -4.19
N GLY A 421 2.90 3.39 -5.20
CA GLY A 421 2.02 2.24 -5.06
C GLY A 421 0.57 2.53 -4.68
N ILE A 422 0.08 3.74 -4.92
CA ILE A 422 -1.20 4.22 -4.36
C ILE A 422 -2.38 4.24 -5.33
N SER A 423 -2.14 4.03 -6.63
CA SER A 423 -3.19 4.21 -7.64
C SER A 423 -4.06 2.96 -7.85
N SER A 424 -3.47 1.79 -7.80
CA SER A 424 -4.12 0.49 -7.96
C SER A 424 -3.20 -0.60 -7.42
N GLY A 425 -3.67 -1.83 -7.39
CA GLY A 425 -2.88 -2.96 -6.91
C GLY A 425 -3.01 -4.19 -7.81
N LYS A 426 -1.98 -5.02 -7.77
CA LYS A 426 -1.90 -6.34 -8.38
C LYS A 426 -1.62 -7.39 -7.33
N VAL A 427 -2.01 -8.63 -7.62
CA VAL A 427 -1.72 -9.79 -6.79
C VAL A 427 -0.90 -10.79 -7.59
N TYR A 428 0.12 -11.36 -6.96
CA TYR A 428 1.09 -12.23 -7.62
C TYR A 428 1.49 -13.40 -6.72
N ASP A 429 1.55 -14.58 -7.26
CA ASP A 429 2.06 -15.76 -6.55
C ASP A 429 3.58 -15.89 -6.78
N LEU A 430 4.36 -15.69 -5.72
CA LEU A 430 5.82 -15.75 -5.76
C LEU A 430 6.37 -17.18 -5.99
N ASN A 431 5.61 -18.22 -5.63
CA ASN A 431 6.07 -19.59 -5.76
C ASN A 431 5.92 -20.12 -7.18
N THR A 432 4.84 -19.74 -7.86
CA THR A 432 4.54 -20.16 -9.22
C THR A 432 4.90 -19.12 -10.27
N HIS A 433 5.30 -17.92 -9.85
CA HIS A 433 5.53 -16.76 -10.72
C HIS A 433 4.32 -16.42 -11.58
N THR A 434 3.12 -16.43 -10.98
CA THR A 434 1.86 -16.24 -11.70
C THR A 434 1.19 -14.91 -11.29
N ASP A 435 0.77 -14.13 -12.29
CA ASP A 435 -0.15 -12.99 -12.10
C ASP A 435 -1.54 -13.52 -11.71
N LEU A 436 -2.02 -13.10 -10.54
CA LEU A 436 -3.35 -13.43 -10.02
C LEU A 436 -4.39 -12.33 -10.31
N GLY A 437 -4.01 -11.31 -11.08
CA GLY A 437 -4.90 -10.25 -11.53
C GLY A 437 -4.87 -8.98 -10.68
N ASP A 438 -5.86 -8.13 -10.89
CA ASP A 438 -6.04 -6.89 -10.14
C ASP A 438 -6.49 -7.19 -8.69
N THR A 439 -6.05 -6.34 -7.75
CA THR A 439 -6.45 -6.50 -6.34
C THR A 439 -7.97 -6.56 -6.16
N GLN A 440 -8.75 -5.79 -6.93
CA GLN A 440 -10.21 -5.79 -6.87
C GLN A 440 -10.79 -7.15 -7.28
N ASP A 441 -10.31 -7.71 -8.39
CA ASP A 441 -10.76 -9.00 -8.91
C ASP A 441 -10.37 -10.13 -7.95
N TRP A 442 -9.13 -10.12 -7.47
CA TRP A 442 -8.64 -11.11 -6.51
C TRP A 442 -9.44 -11.08 -5.19
N VAL A 443 -9.72 -9.89 -4.66
CA VAL A 443 -10.57 -9.74 -3.44
C VAL A 443 -11.97 -10.25 -3.71
N TYR A 444 -12.53 -9.95 -4.88
CA TYR A 444 -13.84 -10.47 -5.26
C TYR A 444 -13.84 -11.99 -5.36
N ASP A 445 -12.88 -12.58 -6.05
CA ASP A 445 -12.79 -14.04 -6.22
C ASP A 445 -12.53 -14.77 -4.89
N THR A 446 -11.76 -14.14 -3.98
CA THR A 446 -11.41 -14.74 -2.68
C THR A 446 -12.50 -14.57 -1.62
N TYR A 447 -13.13 -13.39 -1.55
CA TYR A 447 -14.04 -13.01 -0.46
C TYR A 447 -15.48 -12.74 -0.91
N GLY A 448 -15.75 -12.67 -2.21
CA GLY A 448 -17.04 -12.27 -2.76
C GLY A 448 -17.40 -10.80 -2.48
N ILE A 449 -16.42 -9.93 -2.33
CA ILE A 449 -16.59 -8.54 -1.87
C ILE A 449 -16.05 -7.57 -2.89
N VAL A 450 -16.81 -6.52 -3.19
CA VAL A 450 -16.36 -5.40 -4.01
C VAL A 450 -15.71 -4.34 -3.13
N ILE A 451 -14.46 -4.01 -3.41
CA ILE A 451 -13.72 -2.96 -2.72
C ILE A 451 -13.64 -1.68 -3.57
N PRO A 452 -13.40 -0.50 -2.95
CA PRO A 452 -13.31 0.75 -3.70
C PRO A 452 -12.04 0.91 -4.54
N GLY A 453 -11.27 -0.16 -4.75
CA GLY A 453 -9.97 -0.14 -5.43
C GLY A 453 -8.81 0.10 -4.46
N GLY A 454 -7.62 0.34 -5.02
CA GLY A 454 -6.41 0.54 -4.23
C GLY A 454 -5.60 -0.72 -4.03
N TYR A 455 -4.91 -0.81 -2.92
CA TYR A 455 -4.00 -1.90 -2.60
C TYR A 455 -4.22 -2.44 -1.18
N ILE A 456 -3.75 -3.65 -0.94
CA ILE A 456 -3.81 -4.30 0.37
C ILE A 456 -2.56 -3.97 1.18
N ASN A 457 -2.78 -3.52 2.42
CA ASN A 457 -1.73 -3.19 3.38
C ASN A 457 -1.40 -4.34 4.32
N HIS A 458 -2.41 -5.15 4.64
CA HIS A 458 -2.27 -6.23 5.59
C HIS A 458 -3.33 -7.30 5.35
N ILE A 459 -2.93 -8.55 5.52
CA ILE A 459 -3.83 -9.71 5.62
C ILE A 459 -3.41 -10.50 6.86
N SER A 460 -4.38 -10.91 7.67
CA SER A 460 -4.15 -11.83 8.79
C SER A 460 -3.61 -13.17 8.28
N ALA A 461 -2.89 -13.90 9.14
CA ALA A 461 -2.27 -15.17 8.77
C ALA A 461 -3.28 -16.23 8.29
N ASP A 462 -4.52 -16.18 8.78
CA ASP A 462 -5.63 -17.05 8.37
C ASP A 462 -6.42 -16.53 7.16
N GLY A 463 -6.02 -15.38 6.61
CA GLY A 463 -6.67 -14.74 5.46
C GLY A 463 -8.06 -14.16 5.73
N ARG A 464 -8.56 -14.16 6.97
CA ARG A 464 -9.93 -13.74 7.30
C ARG A 464 -10.13 -12.24 7.43
N TYR A 465 -9.06 -11.50 7.72
CA TYR A 465 -9.07 -10.05 7.90
C TYR A 465 -8.13 -9.40 6.92
N VAL A 466 -8.60 -8.35 6.28
CA VAL A 466 -7.82 -7.58 5.29
C VAL A 466 -7.95 -6.10 5.59
N LEU A 467 -6.85 -5.39 5.56
CA LEU A 467 -6.80 -3.93 5.57
C LEU A 467 -6.25 -3.44 4.23
N GLY A 468 -6.96 -2.51 3.61
CA GLY A 468 -6.53 -1.87 2.38
C GLY A 468 -6.67 -0.36 2.41
N THR A 469 -6.07 0.27 1.43
CA THR A 469 -6.14 1.73 1.21
C THR A 469 -6.52 2.02 -0.22
N SER A 470 -7.46 2.94 -0.40
CA SER A 470 -7.87 3.45 -1.71
C SER A 470 -7.64 4.95 -1.79
N ALA A 471 -7.18 5.42 -2.95
CA ALA A 471 -7.09 6.83 -3.26
C ALA A 471 -8.42 7.31 -3.87
N GLN A 472 -8.96 8.40 -3.36
CA GLN A 472 -10.12 9.07 -3.94
C GLN A 472 -9.71 10.45 -4.42
N SER A 473 -9.86 10.70 -5.72
CA SER A 473 -9.62 12.01 -6.30
C SER A 473 -10.90 12.85 -6.22
N SER A 474 -10.77 14.07 -5.72
CA SER A 474 -11.84 15.08 -5.69
C SER A 474 -11.32 16.40 -6.24
N ALA A 475 -12.23 17.35 -6.47
CA ALA A 475 -11.85 18.71 -6.91
C ALA A 475 -10.92 19.45 -5.92
N GLY A 476 -10.86 18.99 -4.67
CA GLY A 476 -10.00 19.53 -3.61
C GLY A 476 -8.66 18.78 -3.43
N GLY A 477 -8.38 17.74 -4.22
CA GLY A 477 -7.18 16.93 -4.12
C GLY A 477 -7.45 15.43 -4.00
N THR A 478 -6.39 14.66 -3.76
CA THR A 478 -6.49 13.22 -3.50
C THR A 478 -6.61 13.00 -2.01
N SER A 479 -7.67 12.31 -1.58
CA SER A 479 -7.84 11.79 -0.22
C SER A 479 -7.64 10.28 -0.22
N PHE A 480 -7.25 9.75 0.94
CA PHE A 480 -7.08 8.32 1.12
C PHE A 480 -8.11 7.81 2.12
N ILE A 481 -8.65 6.66 1.84
CA ILE A 481 -9.57 5.96 2.73
C ILE A 481 -9.01 4.57 3.04
N ASN A 482 -9.05 4.22 4.31
CA ASN A 482 -8.77 2.87 4.75
C ASN A 482 -10.07 2.07 4.80
N TRP A 483 -10.02 0.85 4.31
CA TRP A 483 -11.11 -0.10 4.36
C TRP A 483 -10.63 -1.43 4.91
N TYR A 484 -11.53 -2.20 5.50
CA TYR A 484 -11.21 -3.53 5.98
C TYR A 484 -12.28 -4.55 5.62
N ILE A 485 -11.87 -5.80 5.53
CA ILE A 485 -12.72 -6.98 5.41
C ILE A 485 -12.59 -7.76 6.72
N ALA A 486 -13.73 -8.18 7.27
CA ALA A 486 -13.78 -9.00 8.46
C ALA A 486 -14.86 -10.09 8.32
N PRO A 487 -14.75 -11.23 9.01
CA PRO A 487 -15.81 -12.23 9.06
C PRO A 487 -17.12 -11.63 9.59
N PRO A 488 -18.29 -12.20 9.22
CA PRO A 488 -19.55 -11.85 9.86
C PRO A 488 -19.47 -12.10 11.35
N ARG A 489 -20.01 -11.18 12.14
CA ARG A 489 -20.11 -11.37 13.58
C ARG A 489 -21.11 -12.48 13.88
N ALA A 490 -20.82 -13.33 14.86
CA ALA A 490 -21.81 -14.21 15.43
C ALA A 490 -22.95 -13.36 15.99
N LYS A 491 -24.20 -13.73 15.65
CA LYS A 491 -25.39 -13.08 16.19
C LYS A 491 -25.60 -13.50 17.65
#